data_c98273bd3a5c3682451e0f2ef4a3fad8
#
_entry.id   c98273bd3a5c3682451e0f2ef4a3fad8
#
_cell.length_a   1.000
_cell.length_b   1.000
_cell.length_c   1.000
_cell.angle_alpha   90.00
_cell.angle_beta   90.00
_cell.angle_gamma   90.00
#
_symmetry.space_group_name_H-M   'P 1'
#
loop_
_entity.id
_entity.type
_entity.pdbx_description
1 polymer ?
#
loop_
_entity_poly.entity_id
_entity_poly.type
_entity_poly.pdbx_seq_one_letter_code
_entity_poly.pdbx_strand_id
1 'polypeptide(L)'
;MYQFDNPNFLYLTLIIPFLMLINFLYMSWRKKIQDSYSDSELLEIISPNRSNFKLNLKLILECLAILLLSIGLANPKIGTELNSINREGVDIVFAIDVSKSMLAEDVAPNRLLRSKRIISEIINSLNSDRVGIVAYAAQAIPQVPLTTDFASVKNFLQIIDTDMLSSQGTSIDSALNLAANFFDQNSETNRVLILLSDGEDHDDIPESLINLIIENNINLISIGVGQDSGSTIPIKVNDRIDSYKKDSNGEVVITKRNSEILN
;
A
#
# COMPACT_ATOMS: atom_id res chain seq x y z
N MET A 1 -7.24 -9.72 20.39
CA MET A 1 -7.60 -9.32 21.79
C MET A 1 -9.07 -8.99 21.86
N TYR A 2 -9.80 -9.47 22.89
CA TYR A 2 -11.18 -9.07 23.11
C TYR A 2 -11.19 -7.69 23.76
N GLN A 3 -11.82 -6.72 23.14
CA GLN A 3 -11.99 -5.37 23.70
C GLN A 3 -13.48 -5.08 23.82
N PHE A 4 -13.85 -4.39 24.91
CA PHE A 4 -15.21 -3.86 25.10
C PHE A 4 -15.20 -2.38 24.72
N ASP A 5 -16.14 -1.97 23.89
CA ASP A 5 -16.26 -0.57 23.45
C ASP A 5 -16.64 0.33 24.65
N ASN A 6 -17.54 -0.18 25.48
CA ASN A 6 -18.05 0.55 26.63
C ASN A 6 -18.00 -0.32 27.91
N PRO A 7 -16.83 -0.53 28.53
CA PRO A 7 -16.67 -1.41 29.69
C PRO A 7 -17.48 -0.96 30.91
N ASN A 8 -17.87 0.32 30.98
CA ASN A 8 -18.64 0.85 32.09
C ASN A 8 -20.01 0.20 32.25
N PHE A 9 -20.62 -0.34 31.18
CA PHE A 9 -21.90 -1.06 31.27
C PHE A 9 -21.80 -2.41 31.97
N LEU A 10 -20.60 -2.95 32.16
CA LEU A 10 -20.40 -4.14 32.96
C LEU A 10 -20.73 -3.91 34.45
N TYR A 11 -20.66 -2.66 34.94
CA TYR A 11 -21.09 -2.35 36.31
C TYR A 11 -22.59 -2.59 36.55
N LEU A 12 -23.41 -2.68 35.50
CA LEU A 12 -24.82 -3.09 35.62
C LEU A 12 -24.98 -4.49 36.22
N THR A 13 -23.99 -5.36 36.06
CA THR A 13 -24.01 -6.70 36.70
C THR A 13 -24.01 -6.63 38.22
N LEU A 14 -23.55 -5.54 38.83
CA LEU A 14 -23.59 -5.32 40.29
C LEU A 14 -25.02 -5.17 40.82
N ILE A 15 -26.02 -4.91 39.97
CA ILE A 15 -27.44 -4.87 40.34
C ILE A 15 -27.92 -6.31 40.69
N ILE A 16 -27.34 -7.35 40.10
CA ILE A 16 -27.74 -8.74 40.29
C ILE A 16 -27.62 -9.18 41.78
N PRO A 17 -26.44 -9.04 42.44
CA PRO A 17 -26.35 -9.44 43.86
C PRO A 17 -27.24 -8.56 44.73
N PHE A 18 -27.48 -7.29 44.39
CA PHE A 18 -28.40 -6.42 45.12
C PHE A 18 -29.86 -6.89 45.00
N LEU A 19 -30.32 -7.29 43.81
CA LEU A 19 -31.65 -7.92 43.62
C LEU A 19 -31.78 -9.24 44.34
N MET A 20 -30.74 -10.10 44.33
CA MET A 20 -30.74 -11.33 45.10
C MET A 20 -30.85 -11.08 46.60
N LEU A 21 -30.17 -10.09 47.15
CA LEU A 21 -30.25 -9.70 48.55
C LEU A 21 -31.66 -9.21 48.90
N ILE A 22 -32.25 -8.35 48.08
CA ILE A 22 -33.63 -7.87 48.28
C ILE A 22 -34.60 -9.02 48.26
N ASN A 23 -34.50 -9.95 47.30
CA ASN A 23 -35.36 -11.11 47.20
C ASN A 23 -35.22 -12.01 48.44
N PHE A 24 -33.99 -12.27 48.90
CA PHE A 24 -33.71 -13.04 50.09
C PHE A 24 -34.37 -12.38 51.35
N LEU A 25 -34.22 -11.09 51.53
CA LEU A 25 -34.85 -10.35 52.64
C LEU A 25 -36.39 -10.42 52.53
N TYR A 26 -36.90 -10.23 51.31
CA TYR A 26 -38.36 -10.30 51.06
C TYR A 26 -38.89 -11.70 51.35
N MET A 27 -38.26 -12.77 50.94
CA MET A 27 -38.69 -14.13 51.22
C MET A 27 -38.64 -14.46 52.72
N SER A 28 -37.57 -14.01 53.39
CA SER A 28 -37.40 -14.20 54.82
C SER A 28 -38.51 -13.45 55.62
N TRP A 29 -38.78 -12.20 55.24
CA TRP A 29 -39.81 -11.37 55.83
C TRP A 29 -41.22 -11.99 55.58
N ARG A 30 -41.49 -12.41 54.38
CA ARG A 30 -42.74 -13.06 53.97
C ARG A 30 -42.97 -14.36 54.72
N LYS A 31 -41.95 -15.19 54.89
CA LYS A 31 -42.05 -16.42 55.70
C LYS A 31 -42.39 -16.09 57.16
N LYS A 32 -41.73 -15.14 57.76
CA LYS A 32 -41.98 -14.70 59.14
C LYS A 32 -43.42 -14.19 59.38
N ILE A 33 -43.96 -13.44 58.41
CA ILE A 33 -45.34 -12.96 58.48
C ILE A 33 -46.30 -14.10 58.32
N GLN A 34 -46.07 -15.07 57.40
CA GLN A 34 -46.94 -16.18 57.18
C GLN A 34 -47.03 -17.10 58.42
N ASP A 35 -45.90 -17.40 59.02
CA ASP A 35 -45.83 -18.18 60.26
C ASP A 35 -46.58 -17.53 61.44
N SER A 36 -46.75 -16.19 61.38
CA SER A 36 -47.52 -15.41 62.40
C SER A 36 -49.03 -15.35 62.15
N TYR A 37 -49.48 -15.59 60.87
CA TYR A 37 -50.89 -15.42 60.53
C TYR A 37 -51.67 -16.73 60.47
N SER A 38 -51.05 -17.86 60.15
CA SER A 38 -51.76 -19.13 59.99
C SER A 38 -50.78 -20.30 59.92
N ASP A 39 -51.24 -21.49 60.34
CA ASP A 39 -50.53 -22.76 60.13
C ASP A 39 -50.29 -23.02 58.65
N SER A 40 -49.12 -23.57 58.31
CA SER A 40 -48.70 -23.85 56.94
C SER A 40 -49.66 -24.75 56.14
N GLU A 41 -50.35 -25.69 56.80
CA GLU A 41 -51.33 -26.56 56.19
C GLU A 41 -52.57 -25.79 55.70
N LEU A 42 -53.08 -24.85 56.49
CA LEU A 42 -54.23 -24.02 56.12
C LEU A 42 -53.91 -23.07 54.93
N LEU A 43 -52.70 -22.57 54.87
CA LEU A 43 -52.22 -21.74 53.76
C LEU A 43 -52.12 -22.49 52.44
N GLU A 44 -51.79 -23.80 52.47
CA GLU A 44 -51.70 -24.64 51.27
C GLU A 44 -53.09 -24.93 50.71
N ILE A 45 -54.09 -25.10 51.55
CA ILE A 45 -55.53 -25.32 51.17
C ILE A 45 -56.07 -24.01 50.52
N ILE A 46 -55.80 -22.87 51.09
CA ILE A 46 -56.33 -21.54 50.61
C ILE A 46 -55.61 -21.10 49.33
N SER A 47 -54.39 -21.51 49.13
CA SER A 47 -53.54 -21.06 47.99
C SER A 47 -52.92 -22.22 47.21
N PRO A 48 -53.70 -23.07 46.55
CA PRO A 48 -53.19 -24.31 45.88
C PRO A 48 -52.25 -24.01 44.70
N ASN A 49 -52.30 -22.80 44.10
CA ASN A 49 -51.46 -22.39 42.96
C ASN A 49 -50.17 -21.69 43.39
N ARG A 50 -49.83 -21.66 44.65
CA ARG A 50 -48.63 -21.05 45.14
C ARG A 50 -47.40 -21.91 44.89
N SER A 51 -46.55 -21.53 43.94
CA SER A 51 -45.34 -22.24 43.59
C SER A 51 -44.11 -21.38 43.91
N ASN A 52 -43.29 -21.84 44.85
CA ASN A 52 -42.00 -21.22 45.13
C ASN A 52 -41.05 -21.35 43.89
N PHE A 53 -41.25 -22.40 43.11
CA PHE A 53 -40.49 -22.58 41.85
C PHE A 53 -40.72 -21.47 40.86
N LYS A 54 -41.95 -21.00 40.67
CA LYS A 54 -42.28 -19.90 39.76
C LYS A 54 -41.63 -18.59 40.21
N LEU A 55 -41.55 -18.32 41.51
CA LEU A 55 -40.91 -17.14 42.05
C LEU A 55 -39.41 -17.17 41.84
N ASN A 56 -38.75 -18.28 42.08
CA ASN A 56 -37.33 -18.44 41.85
C ASN A 56 -36.99 -18.39 40.36
N LEU A 57 -37.83 -19.03 39.52
CA LEU A 57 -37.64 -18.96 38.06
C LEU A 57 -37.72 -17.53 37.53
N LYS A 58 -38.69 -16.73 38.05
CA LYS A 58 -38.81 -15.32 37.68
C LYS A 58 -37.54 -14.53 38.03
N LEU A 59 -37.00 -14.71 39.24
CA LEU A 59 -35.78 -14.08 39.67
C LEU A 59 -34.58 -14.43 38.76
N ILE A 60 -34.45 -15.73 38.42
CA ILE A 60 -33.39 -16.22 37.54
C ILE A 60 -33.49 -15.55 36.16
N LEU A 61 -34.71 -15.47 35.60
CA LEU A 61 -34.92 -14.84 34.30
C LEU A 61 -34.61 -13.32 34.34
N GLU A 62 -34.98 -12.63 35.44
CA GLU A 62 -34.66 -11.23 35.63
C GLU A 62 -33.12 -11.00 35.71
N CYS A 63 -32.41 -11.81 36.49
CA CYS A 63 -30.95 -11.76 36.57
C CYS A 63 -30.29 -12.08 35.23
N LEU A 64 -30.78 -13.08 34.51
CA LEU A 64 -30.26 -13.43 33.17
C LEU A 64 -30.49 -12.31 32.17
N ALA A 65 -31.64 -11.66 32.19
CA ALA A 65 -31.94 -10.53 31.32
C ALA A 65 -30.98 -9.34 31.56
N ILE A 66 -30.72 -8.99 32.84
CA ILE A 66 -29.79 -7.95 33.20
C ILE A 66 -28.36 -8.29 32.74
N LEU A 67 -27.93 -9.54 32.92
CA LEU A 67 -26.62 -10.01 32.50
C LEU A 67 -26.44 -9.91 30.97
N LEU A 68 -27.40 -10.40 30.21
CA LEU A 68 -27.37 -10.33 28.75
C LEU A 68 -27.41 -8.89 28.24
N LEU A 69 -28.21 -8.04 28.88
CA LEU A 69 -28.31 -6.63 28.56
C LEU A 69 -26.97 -5.90 28.83
N SER A 70 -26.32 -6.21 29.96
CA SER A 70 -25.04 -5.62 30.31
C SER A 70 -23.93 -6.01 29.29
N ILE A 71 -23.90 -7.28 28.86
CA ILE A 71 -22.96 -7.78 27.84
C ILE A 71 -23.26 -7.11 26.49
N GLY A 72 -24.56 -7.02 26.12
CA GLY A 72 -24.95 -6.38 24.86
C GLY A 72 -24.56 -4.89 24.80
N LEU A 73 -24.79 -4.15 25.90
CA LEU A 73 -24.40 -2.72 25.99
C LEU A 73 -22.88 -2.53 26.06
N ALA A 74 -22.13 -3.48 26.64
CA ALA A 74 -20.67 -3.44 26.68
C ALA A 74 -20.05 -3.60 25.27
N ASN A 75 -20.83 -4.05 24.28
CA ASN A 75 -20.45 -4.19 22.87
C ASN A 75 -19.08 -4.87 22.68
N PRO A 76 -18.98 -6.19 22.90
CA PRO A 76 -17.73 -6.91 22.74
C PRO A 76 -17.31 -6.89 21.28
N LYS A 77 -16.16 -6.28 20.98
CA LYS A 77 -15.54 -6.26 19.65
C LYS A 77 -14.42 -7.29 19.60
N ILE A 78 -14.45 -8.12 18.58
CA ILE A 78 -13.30 -8.92 18.20
C ILE A 78 -12.47 -8.00 17.32
N GLY A 79 -11.50 -7.29 17.92
CA GLY A 79 -10.55 -6.48 17.17
C GLY A 79 -9.64 -7.40 16.38
N THR A 80 -9.67 -7.32 15.05
CA THR A 80 -8.49 -7.61 14.26
C THR A 80 -7.47 -6.56 14.66
N GLU A 81 -6.38 -6.95 15.28
CA GLU A 81 -5.22 -6.09 15.37
C GLU A 81 -4.91 -5.65 13.94
N LEU A 82 -4.88 -4.33 13.71
CA LEU A 82 -4.16 -3.81 12.57
C LEU A 82 -2.69 -4.14 12.88
N ASN A 83 -2.29 -5.36 12.55
CA ASN A 83 -0.87 -5.61 12.38
C ASN A 83 -0.44 -4.58 11.34
N SER A 84 0.39 -3.62 11.74
CA SER A 84 1.23 -2.92 10.80
C SER A 84 1.98 -4.04 10.08
N ILE A 85 1.51 -4.41 8.91
CA ILE A 85 2.26 -5.29 8.01
C ILE A 85 3.48 -4.43 7.70
N ASN A 86 4.60 -4.70 8.39
CA ASN A 86 5.90 -4.26 7.92
C ASN A 86 5.97 -4.87 6.52
N ARG A 87 5.73 -4.03 5.52
CA ARG A 87 5.88 -4.43 4.12
C ARG A 87 7.37 -4.64 3.94
N GLU A 88 7.80 -5.87 3.86
CA GLU A 88 9.14 -6.23 3.39
C GLU A 88 9.28 -5.98 1.87
N GLY A 89 8.38 -5.16 1.30
CA GLY A 89 8.39 -4.78 -0.10
C GLY A 89 9.54 -3.83 -0.42
N VAL A 90 9.93 -3.80 -1.68
CA VAL A 90 10.96 -2.90 -2.24
C VAL A 90 10.28 -1.71 -2.91
N ASP A 91 10.83 -0.52 -2.76
CA ASP A 91 10.45 0.65 -3.52
C ASP A 91 11.34 0.73 -4.77
N ILE A 92 10.74 0.63 -5.94
CA ILE A 92 11.45 0.62 -7.22
C ILE A 92 11.06 1.85 -8.03
N VAL A 93 12.03 2.65 -8.41
CA VAL A 93 11.84 3.77 -9.34
C VAL A 93 12.54 3.45 -10.65
N PHE A 94 11.79 3.46 -11.75
CA PHE A 94 12.34 3.35 -13.09
C PHE A 94 12.59 4.75 -13.67
N ALA A 95 13.83 5.03 -14.04
CA ALA A 95 14.20 6.21 -14.83
C ALA A 95 14.39 5.76 -16.28
N ILE A 96 13.46 6.16 -17.15
CA ILE A 96 13.43 5.75 -18.55
C ILE A 96 13.87 6.91 -19.44
N ASP A 97 14.89 6.67 -20.26
CA ASP A 97 15.36 7.60 -21.27
C ASP A 97 14.34 7.70 -22.41
N VAL A 98 13.91 8.93 -22.72
CA VAL A 98 13.00 9.25 -23.81
C VAL A 98 13.65 10.19 -24.84
N SER A 99 14.97 10.26 -24.85
CA SER A 99 15.73 10.99 -25.88
C SER A 99 15.48 10.40 -27.28
N LYS A 100 15.79 11.17 -28.31
CA LYS A 100 15.55 10.71 -29.70
C LYS A 100 16.44 9.55 -30.13
N SER A 101 17.59 9.33 -29.48
CA SER A 101 18.45 8.16 -29.70
C SER A 101 17.72 6.84 -29.38
N MET A 102 16.76 6.87 -28.45
CA MET A 102 15.95 5.72 -28.07
C MET A 102 14.97 5.26 -29.17
N LEU A 103 14.83 6.00 -30.27
CA LEU A 103 14.11 5.55 -31.48
C LEU A 103 14.95 4.65 -32.39
N ALA A 104 16.26 4.48 -32.12
CA ALA A 104 17.12 3.59 -32.90
C ALA A 104 16.62 2.15 -32.87
N GLU A 105 16.74 1.46 -34.01
CA GLU A 105 16.17 0.12 -34.25
C GLU A 105 17.24 -0.99 -34.25
N ASP A 106 18.40 -0.75 -33.64
CA ASP A 106 19.44 -1.77 -33.42
C ASP A 106 18.99 -2.90 -32.48
N VAL A 107 18.00 -2.61 -31.65
CA VAL A 107 17.30 -3.59 -30.79
C VAL A 107 15.80 -3.56 -31.14
N ALA A 108 15.26 -4.69 -31.54
CA ALA A 108 13.86 -4.76 -31.97
C ALA A 108 12.86 -4.56 -30.83
N PRO A 109 11.76 -3.80 -31.04
CA PRO A 109 11.44 -3.02 -32.24
C PRO A 109 12.17 -1.67 -32.33
N ASN A 110 12.49 -1.03 -31.22
CA ASN A 110 13.42 0.06 -30.99
C ASN A 110 13.86 0.08 -29.52
N ARG A 111 14.85 0.91 -29.15
CA ARG A 111 15.39 0.96 -27.78
C ARG A 111 14.33 1.32 -26.74
N LEU A 112 13.47 2.33 -27.00
CA LEU A 112 12.42 2.75 -26.08
C LEU A 112 11.38 1.65 -25.85
N LEU A 113 10.88 1.01 -26.90
CA LEU A 113 9.91 -0.07 -26.79
C LEU A 113 10.51 -1.29 -26.08
N ARG A 114 11.79 -1.56 -26.30
CA ARG A 114 12.52 -2.60 -25.59
C ARG A 114 12.63 -2.28 -24.09
N SER A 115 12.96 -1.04 -23.73
CA SER A 115 13.01 -0.58 -22.34
C SER A 115 11.64 -0.73 -21.64
N LYS A 116 10.56 -0.29 -22.30
CA LYS A 116 9.19 -0.46 -21.80
C LYS A 116 8.84 -1.93 -21.55
N ARG A 117 9.27 -2.81 -22.43
CA ARG A 117 9.03 -4.25 -22.28
C ARG A 117 9.79 -4.81 -21.07
N ILE A 118 11.05 -4.45 -20.89
CA ILE A 118 11.85 -4.85 -19.72
C ILE A 118 11.18 -4.40 -18.42
N ILE A 119 10.78 -3.13 -18.34
CA ILE A 119 10.05 -2.60 -17.18
C ILE A 119 8.76 -3.39 -16.92
N SER A 120 7.98 -3.66 -17.95
CA SER A 120 6.73 -4.43 -17.83
C SER A 120 6.98 -5.87 -17.35
N GLU A 121 8.05 -6.51 -17.79
CA GLU A 121 8.44 -7.87 -17.35
C GLU A 121 8.86 -7.84 -15.87
N ILE A 122 9.63 -6.84 -15.43
CA ILE A 122 10.00 -6.66 -14.02
C ILE A 122 8.73 -6.45 -13.17
N ILE A 123 7.83 -5.54 -13.56
CA ILE A 123 6.58 -5.27 -12.85
C ILE A 123 5.71 -6.54 -12.72
N ASN A 124 5.74 -7.44 -13.70
CA ASN A 124 4.99 -8.69 -13.63
C ASN A 124 5.51 -9.67 -12.57
N SER A 125 6.76 -9.54 -12.16
CA SER A 125 7.38 -10.39 -11.13
C SER A 125 7.21 -9.83 -9.71
N LEU A 126 6.71 -8.59 -9.56
CA LEU A 126 6.51 -7.91 -8.28
C LEU A 126 5.18 -8.31 -7.63
N ASN A 127 5.12 -8.28 -6.30
CA ASN A 127 3.91 -8.63 -5.55
C ASN A 127 3.47 -7.53 -4.57
N SER A 128 4.32 -7.19 -3.61
CA SER A 128 4.01 -6.24 -2.53
C SER A 128 4.83 -4.96 -2.61
N ASP A 129 5.50 -4.76 -3.73
CA ASP A 129 6.43 -3.67 -3.98
C ASP A 129 5.69 -2.41 -4.43
N ARG A 130 6.36 -1.24 -4.31
CA ARG A 130 5.86 0.00 -4.91
C ARG A 130 6.72 0.35 -6.12
N VAL A 131 6.08 0.84 -7.15
CA VAL A 131 6.74 1.22 -8.41
C VAL A 131 6.44 2.66 -8.76
N GLY A 132 7.48 3.41 -9.12
CA GLY A 132 7.40 4.76 -9.69
C GLY A 132 8.08 4.83 -11.04
N ILE A 133 7.71 5.80 -11.87
CA ILE A 133 8.33 6.04 -13.18
C ILE A 133 8.70 7.51 -13.32
N VAL A 134 9.94 7.75 -13.74
CA VAL A 134 10.49 9.02 -14.17
C VAL A 134 10.87 8.89 -15.64
N ALA A 135 10.41 9.80 -16.50
CA ALA A 135 10.88 9.91 -17.86
C ALA A 135 11.89 11.07 -17.95
N TYR A 136 12.97 10.88 -18.68
CA TYR A 136 13.98 11.91 -18.82
C TYR A 136 14.59 11.97 -20.23
N ALA A 137 15.05 13.15 -20.58
CA ALA A 137 15.90 13.48 -21.70
C ALA A 137 16.86 14.62 -21.23
N ALA A 138 16.89 15.78 -21.83
CA ALA A 138 17.62 16.94 -21.30
C ALA A 138 17.09 17.42 -19.93
N GLN A 139 15.88 17.01 -19.54
CA GLN A 139 15.23 17.24 -18.24
C GLN A 139 14.49 16.00 -17.81
N ALA A 140 14.28 15.84 -16.51
CA ALA A 140 13.51 14.75 -15.95
C ALA A 140 12.11 15.22 -15.51
N ILE A 141 11.10 14.39 -15.77
CA ILE A 141 9.72 14.65 -15.35
C ILE A 141 9.13 13.41 -14.64
N PRO A 142 8.35 13.62 -13.58
CA PRO A 142 7.64 12.53 -12.92
C PRO A 142 6.48 12.05 -13.78
N GLN A 143 6.39 10.75 -14.03
CA GLN A 143 5.28 10.15 -14.76
C GLN A 143 4.30 9.44 -13.82
N VAL A 144 4.81 8.63 -12.91
CA VAL A 144 4.02 7.88 -11.95
C VAL A 144 4.71 7.93 -10.60
N PRO A 145 4.07 8.44 -9.54
CA PRO A 145 4.61 8.38 -8.18
C PRO A 145 4.64 6.93 -7.69
N LEU A 146 5.39 6.66 -6.61
CA LEU A 146 5.43 5.32 -6.00
C LEU A 146 4.02 4.82 -5.65
N THR A 147 3.62 3.72 -6.27
CA THR A 147 2.30 3.11 -6.09
C THR A 147 2.37 1.58 -6.15
N THR A 148 1.41 0.92 -5.55
CA THR A 148 1.18 -0.53 -5.68
C THR A 148 0.22 -0.88 -6.81
N ASP A 149 -0.35 0.11 -7.50
CA ASP A 149 -1.26 -0.11 -8.64
C ASP A 149 -0.46 -0.35 -9.93
N PHE A 150 -0.03 -1.58 -10.11
CA PHE A 150 0.74 -2.00 -11.28
C PHE A 150 -0.03 -1.86 -12.60
N ALA A 151 -1.36 -1.91 -12.56
CA ALA A 151 -2.17 -1.75 -13.76
C ALA A 151 -2.08 -0.31 -14.29
N SER A 152 -2.22 0.67 -13.41
CA SER A 152 -2.02 2.09 -13.74
C SER A 152 -0.60 2.36 -14.20
N VAL A 153 0.43 1.80 -13.52
CA VAL A 153 1.83 1.96 -13.92
C VAL A 153 2.06 1.49 -15.36
N LYS A 154 1.53 0.30 -15.72
CA LYS A 154 1.66 -0.24 -17.09
C LYS A 154 0.93 0.60 -18.14
N ASN A 155 -0.23 1.15 -17.80
CA ASN A 155 -0.95 2.05 -18.70
C ASN A 155 -0.14 3.33 -18.98
N PHE A 156 0.41 3.96 -17.94
CA PHE A 156 1.29 5.12 -18.11
C PHE A 156 2.56 4.78 -18.88
N LEU A 157 3.16 3.63 -18.63
CA LEU A 157 4.34 3.17 -19.36
C LEU A 157 4.09 3.07 -20.87
N GLN A 158 2.89 2.67 -21.30
CA GLN A 158 2.54 2.60 -22.72
C GLN A 158 2.50 3.98 -23.39
N ILE A 159 2.05 5.02 -22.67
CA ILE A 159 1.89 6.38 -23.20
C ILE A 159 3.23 7.12 -23.33
N ILE A 160 4.25 6.71 -22.57
CA ILE A 160 5.58 7.34 -22.62
C ILE A 160 6.09 7.33 -24.06
N ASP A 161 6.54 8.49 -24.56
CA ASP A 161 7.07 8.66 -25.91
C ASP A 161 8.24 9.65 -25.90
N THR A 162 9.08 9.59 -26.94
CA THR A 162 10.20 10.53 -27.15
C THR A 162 9.76 11.97 -27.41
N ASP A 163 8.49 12.20 -27.76
CA ASP A 163 7.92 13.53 -28.03
C ASP A 163 7.34 14.19 -26.75
N MET A 164 7.36 13.50 -25.60
CA MET A 164 6.86 14.06 -24.34
C MET A 164 7.70 15.23 -23.83
N LEU A 165 8.99 15.25 -24.14
CA LEU A 165 9.92 16.30 -23.73
C LEU A 165 10.36 17.10 -24.95
N SER A 166 10.13 18.40 -24.89
CA SER A 166 10.51 19.33 -25.96
C SER A 166 12.02 19.60 -25.99
N SER A 167 12.71 19.49 -24.85
CA SER A 167 14.18 19.62 -24.77
C SER A 167 14.83 18.32 -25.21
N GLN A 168 15.75 18.47 -26.17
CA GLN A 168 16.56 17.35 -26.69
C GLN A 168 17.89 17.26 -25.93
N GLY A 169 18.42 16.08 -25.78
CA GLY A 169 19.66 15.77 -25.05
C GLY A 169 19.37 14.63 -24.05
N THR A 170 20.38 14.26 -23.27
CA THR A 170 20.28 13.26 -22.22
C THR A 170 20.97 13.83 -20.98
N SER A 171 20.29 13.87 -19.86
CA SER A 171 20.81 14.35 -18.57
C SER A 171 20.47 13.31 -17.51
N ILE A 172 21.43 12.41 -17.27
CA ILE A 172 21.30 11.35 -16.27
C ILE A 172 21.25 11.95 -14.87
N ASP A 173 21.98 13.03 -14.61
CA ASP A 173 21.99 13.73 -13.33
C ASP A 173 20.59 14.24 -12.94
N SER A 174 19.87 14.84 -13.89
CA SER A 174 18.48 15.28 -13.69
C SER A 174 17.55 14.11 -13.36
N ALA A 175 17.73 12.97 -14.03
CA ALA A 175 16.96 11.76 -13.79
C ALA A 175 17.22 11.17 -12.40
N LEU A 176 18.49 11.04 -12.02
CA LEU A 176 18.90 10.51 -10.73
C LEU A 176 18.45 11.41 -9.58
N ASN A 177 18.59 12.72 -9.71
CA ASN A 177 18.16 13.68 -8.70
C ASN A 177 16.64 13.62 -8.48
N LEU A 178 15.86 13.63 -9.57
CA LEU A 178 14.41 13.53 -9.46
C LEU A 178 13.98 12.20 -8.88
N ALA A 179 14.56 11.09 -9.33
CA ALA A 179 14.21 9.74 -8.88
C ALA A 179 14.59 9.51 -7.41
N ALA A 180 15.69 10.05 -6.93
CA ALA A 180 16.10 10.00 -5.53
C ALA A 180 15.05 10.67 -4.60
N ASN A 181 14.41 11.72 -5.08
CA ASN A 181 13.36 12.43 -4.33
C ASN A 181 11.98 11.70 -4.34
N PHE A 182 11.83 10.63 -5.10
CA PHE A 182 10.61 9.80 -5.08
C PHE A 182 10.50 8.92 -3.84
N PHE A 183 11.63 8.57 -3.23
CA PHE A 183 11.65 7.69 -2.08
C PHE A 183 11.25 8.43 -0.81
N ASP A 184 10.34 7.82 -0.03
CA ASP A 184 9.97 8.34 1.28
C ASP A 184 11.13 8.12 2.27
N GLN A 185 11.67 9.20 2.82
CA GLN A 185 12.79 9.15 3.76
C GLN A 185 12.45 8.44 5.08
N ASN A 186 11.17 8.37 5.44
CA ASN A 186 10.70 7.72 6.65
C ASN A 186 10.34 6.23 6.45
N SER A 187 10.48 5.70 5.23
CA SER A 187 10.20 4.30 4.92
C SER A 187 11.42 3.42 5.19
N GLU A 188 11.20 2.31 5.90
CA GLU A 188 12.23 1.27 6.16
C GLU A 188 12.39 0.30 4.97
N THR A 189 11.67 0.52 3.86
CA THR A 189 11.75 -0.33 2.68
C THR A 189 13.08 -0.17 1.94
N ASN A 190 13.56 -1.25 1.33
CA ASN A 190 14.71 -1.19 0.43
C ASN A 190 14.39 -0.33 -0.79
N ARG A 191 15.33 0.48 -1.23
CA ARG A 191 15.19 1.44 -2.33
C ARG A 191 16.03 1.01 -3.51
N VAL A 192 15.40 0.87 -4.66
CA VAL A 192 16.07 0.49 -5.91
C VAL A 192 15.72 1.51 -6.99
N LEU A 193 16.73 2.07 -7.60
CA LEU A 193 16.60 2.94 -8.76
C LEU A 193 17.15 2.22 -9.99
N ILE A 194 16.31 2.01 -10.99
CA ILE A 194 16.68 1.34 -12.23
C ILE A 194 16.70 2.36 -13.35
N LEU A 195 17.89 2.65 -13.86
CA LEU A 195 18.13 3.55 -14.99
C LEU A 195 18.15 2.76 -16.28
N LEU A 196 17.32 3.14 -17.26
CA LEU A 196 17.30 2.56 -18.60
C LEU A 196 17.70 3.65 -19.61
N SER A 197 18.86 3.49 -20.25
CA SER A 197 19.43 4.44 -21.21
C SER A 197 20.30 3.70 -22.25
N ASP A 198 20.64 4.40 -23.31
CA ASP A 198 21.72 3.99 -24.20
C ASP A 198 23.09 4.54 -23.77
N GLY A 199 23.12 5.37 -22.71
CA GLY A 199 24.35 5.93 -22.15
C GLY A 199 24.95 7.08 -22.98
N GLU A 200 24.19 7.68 -23.89
CA GLU A 200 24.61 8.88 -24.62
C GLU A 200 24.42 10.15 -23.74
N ASP A 201 25.12 10.22 -22.62
CA ASP A 201 25.27 11.43 -21.82
C ASP A 201 26.69 12.00 -22.02
N HIS A 202 26.80 13.30 -22.00
CA HIS A 202 28.04 14.01 -22.16
C HIS A 202 28.47 14.73 -20.90
N ASP A 203 27.66 14.70 -19.85
CA ASP A 203 27.88 15.38 -18.59
C ASP A 203 28.40 14.43 -17.52
N ASP A 204 29.36 14.85 -16.72
CA ASP A 204 29.84 14.11 -15.56
C ASP A 204 28.79 14.14 -14.43
N ILE A 205 28.54 13.02 -13.79
CA ILE A 205 27.62 12.94 -12.65
C ILE A 205 28.27 13.67 -11.46
N PRO A 206 27.60 14.69 -10.87
CA PRO A 206 28.15 15.43 -9.74
C PRO A 206 28.37 14.56 -8.51
N GLU A 207 29.50 14.69 -7.81
CA GLU A 207 29.78 13.93 -6.57
C GLU A 207 28.69 14.14 -5.52
N SER A 208 28.06 15.30 -5.46
CA SER A 208 26.97 15.60 -4.54
C SER A 208 25.76 14.68 -4.76
N LEU A 209 25.49 14.28 -6.00
CA LEU A 209 24.41 13.38 -6.35
C LEU A 209 24.75 11.92 -5.98
N ILE A 210 26.00 11.52 -6.19
CA ILE A 210 26.50 10.20 -5.76
C ILE A 210 26.36 10.07 -4.24
N ASN A 211 26.77 11.11 -3.49
CA ASN A 211 26.62 11.13 -2.03
C ASN A 211 25.15 11.06 -1.61
N LEU A 212 24.24 11.75 -2.30
CA LEU A 212 22.80 11.71 -2.02
C LEU A 212 22.22 10.29 -2.22
N ILE A 213 22.65 9.57 -3.24
CA ILE A 213 22.23 8.17 -3.50
C ILE A 213 22.74 7.25 -2.39
N ILE A 214 23.99 7.41 -1.98
CA ILE A 214 24.64 6.61 -0.93
C ILE A 214 23.99 6.89 0.45
N GLU A 215 23.81 8.15 0.82
CA GLU A 215 23.22 8.58 2.09
C GLU A 215 21.76 8.08 2.25
N ASN A 216 21.02 8.02 1.16
CA ASN A 216 19.65 7.51 1.14
C ASN A 216 19.56 5.99 0.99
N ASN A 217 20.67 5.25 0.98
CA ASN A 217 20.73 3.80 0.77
C ASN A 217 19.96 3.35 -0.48
N ILE A 218 20.13 4.06 -1.59
CA ILE A 218 19.49 3.73 -2.87
C ILE A 218 20.42 2.79 -3.66
N ASN A 219 19.93 1.60 -4.00
CA ASN A 219 20.64 0.70 -4.89
C ASN A 219 20.40 1.13 -6.36
N LEU A 220 21.41 1.62 -7.02
CA LEU A 220 21.34 2.02 -8.41
C LEU A 220 21.69 0.83 -9.31
N ILE A 221 20.83 0.55 -10.29
CA ILE A 221 21.02 -0.47 -11.32
C ILE A 221 20.88 0.21 -12.67
N SER A 222 21.91 0.16 -13.53
CA SER A 222 21.86 0.67 -14.89
C SER A 222 21.61 -0.46 -15.89
N ILE A 223 20.70 -0.25 -16.82
CA ILE A 223 20.40 -1.15 -17.93
C ILE A 223 20.66 -0.43 -19.24
N GLY A 224 21.78 -0.77 -19.88
CA GLY A 224 22.13 -0.25 -21.19
C GLY A 224 21.32 -0.89 -22.30
N VAL A 225 20.64 -0.07 -23.11
CA VAL A 225 19.82 -0.55 -24.23
C VAL A 225 20.42 -0.06 -25.54
N GLY A 226 20.72 -0.95 -26.45
CA GLY A 226 21.33 -0.66 -27.73
C GLY A 226 22.54 -1.56 -28.04
N GLN A 227 23.12 -1.40 -29.21
CA GLN A 227 24.30 -2.11 -29.66
C GLN A 227 25.52 -1.16 -29.77
N ASP A 228 26.72 -1.70 -29.54
CA ASP A 228 27.96 -0.96 -29.64
C ASP A 228 28.36 -0.63 -31.11
N SER A 229 27.77 -1.37 -32.07
CA SER A 229 27.99 -1.14 -33.50
C SER A 229 27.42 0.19 -34.00
N GLY A 230 26.48 0.74 -33.26
CA GLY A 230 25.76 1.93 -33.65
C GLY A 230 24.60 1.71 -34.61
N SER A 231 23.67 2.61 -34.64
CA SER A 231 22.49 2.61 -35.51
C SER A 231 22.08 4.03 -35.88
N THR A 232 21.36 4.15 -36.98
CA THR A 232 20.72 5.42 -37.37
C THR A 232 19.39 5.60 -36.65
N ILE A 233 18.97 6.85 -36.45
CA ILE A 233 17.69 7.18 -35.83
C ILE A 233 16.66 7.44 -36.92
N PRO A 234 15.67 6.54 -37.14
CA PRO A 234 14.65 6.72 -38.17
C PRO A 234 13.62 7.77 -37.76
N ILE A 235 13.27 8.63 -38.71
CA ILE A 235 12.10 9.53 -38.62
C ILE A 235 10.99 8.88 -39.42
N LYS A 236 9.89 8.53 -38.74
CA LYS A 236 8.76 7.83 -39.36
C LYS A 236 7.58 8.76 -39.57
N VAL A 237 6.96 8.66 -40.75
CA VAL A 237 5.69 9.29 -41.06
C VAL A 237 4.73 8.18 -41.50
N ASN A 238 3.58 8.03 -40.84
CA ASN A 238 2.60 6.97 -41.06
C ASN A 238 3.22 5.56 -41.05
N ASP A 239 4.05 5.25 -40.01
CA ASP A 239 4.78 3.98 -39.80
C ASP A 239 5.78 3.63 -40.91
N ARG A 240 6.09 4.52 -41.82
CA ARG A 240 7.13 4.34 -42.85
C ARG A 240 8.31 5.25 -42.56
N ILE A 241 9.52 4.72 -42.76
CA ILE A 241 10.74 5.56 -42.64
C ILE A 241 10.72 6.56 -43.78
N ASP A 242 10.63 7.83 -43.41
CA ASP A 242 10.68 8.97 -44.34
C ASP A 242 12.14 9.45 -44.50
N SER A 243 12.82 9.57 -43.41
CA SER A 243 14.22 10.06 -43.37
C SER A 243 14.94 9.56 -42.11
N TYR A 244 16.21 9.90 -41.98
CA TYR A 244 17.00 9.66 -40.77
C TYR A 244 17.39 11.02 -40.14
N LYS A 245 17.50 11.01 -38.80
CA LYS A 245 17.93 12.21 -38.06
C LYS A 245 19.30 12.67 -38.56
N LYS A 246 19.42 13.98 -38.83
CA LYS A 246 20.64 14.60 -39.28
C LYS A 246 21.15 15.59 -38.21
N ASP A 247 22.45 15.75 -38.15
CA ASP A 247 23.10 16.75 -37.35
C ASP A 247 23.03 18.19 -37.97
N SER A 248 23.65 19.16 -37.34
CA SER A 248 23.73 20.54 -37.83
C SER A 248 24.46 20.70 -39.16
N ASN A 249 25.27 19.71 -39.56
CA ASN A 249 26.05 19.68 -40.82
C ASN A 249 25.30 18.98 -41.95
N GLY A 250 24.11 18.37 -41.62
CA GLY A 250 23.32 17.62 -42.57
C GLY A 250 23.73 16.13 -42.70
N GLU A 251 24.68 15.65 -41.90
CA GLU A 251 25.08 14.25 -41.86
C GLU A 251 24.14 13.42 -41.01
N VAL A 252 23.96 12.12 -41.37
CA VAL A 252 23.08 11.21 -40.61
C VAL A 252 23.72 10.88 -39.26
N VAL A 253 22.99 11.12 -38.20
CA VAL A 253 23.42 10.82 -36.82
C VAL A 253 23.43 9.30 -36.60
N ILE A 254 24.56 8.79 -36.13
CA ILE A 254 24.73 7.41 -35.68
C ILE A 254 24.85 7.42 -34.16
N THR A 255 23.90 6.77 -33.49
CA THR A 255 23.85 6.59 -32.03
C THR A 255 24.42 5.23 -31.64
N LYS A 256 25.24 5.16 -30.58
CA LYS A 256 25.84 3.93 -30.06
C LYS A 256 25.55 3.80 -28.58
N ARG A 257 25.45 2.55 -28.10
CA ARG A 257 25.40 2.35 -26.65
C ARG A 257 26.77 2.71 -26.05
N ASN A 258 26.77 3.56 -25.03
CA ASN A 258 27.96 3.86 -24.25
C ASN A 258 27.90 3.12 -22.91
N SER A 259 28.66 2.02 -22.80
CA SER A 259 28.72 1.21 -21.59
C SER A 259 29.65 1.78 -20.50
N GLU A 260 30.51 2.75 -20.81
CA GLU A 260 31.45 3.32 -19.83
C GLU A 260 30.73 4.21 -18.81
N ILE A 261 29.70 4.94 -19.24
CA ILE A 261 28.89 5.81 -18.35
C ILE A 261 27.92 4.98 -17.50
N LEU A 262 27.52 3.79 -17.96
CA LEU A 262 26.53 2.95 -17.31
C LEU A 262 27.14 1.98 -16.28
N ASN A 263 28.44 1.84 -16.21
CA ASN A 263 29.19 1.02 -15.26
C ASN A 263 29.70 1.84 -14.10
#